data_8a5a45cee142e9fe4edc8a1ae7f95b53
#
_entry.id   8a5a45cee142e9fe4edc8a1ae7f95b53
#
_cell.length_a   1.000
_cell.length_b   1.000
_cell.length_c   1.000
_cell.angle_alpha   90.00
_cell.angle_beta   90.00
_cell.angle_gamma   90.00
#
_symmetry.space_group_name_H-M   'P 1'
#
loop_
_entity.id
_entity.type
_entity.pdbx_description
1 polymer ?
#
loop_
_entity_poly.entity_id
_entity_poly.type
_entity_poly.pdbx_seq_one_letter_code
_entity_poly.pdbx_strand_id
1 'polypeptide(L)'
;IVTSTSLPVTADLEGGYGNAAETVRRAIGVGVVGANIEDQMKPVADAARQVEAIMKAAEAEGVPDFVLNARTDAFHLGRDRDPADNLAAAVERGRAYLDAGAPVVFVPAFLNEEQVTTLVDAFGPRRLALIAIPRTPPLRRLEELGVARVSFGPMPQNVALTALQELTEGVVNRGEGVPPNMRLLN
;
A
#
# COMPACT_ATOMS: atom_id res chain seq x y z
N ILE A 1 1.36 18.92 -4.10
CA ILE A 1 0.23 17.98 -4.31
C ILE A 1 -0.91 18.29 -3.35
N VAL A 2 -0.69 18.33 -2.02
CA VAL A 2 -1.76 18.60 -1.04
C VAL A 2 -2.52 19.90 -1.35
N THR A 3 -1.80 20.98 -1.70
CA THR A 3 -2.40 22.28 -2.04
C THR A 3 -3.12 22.32 -3.40
N SER A 4 -2.99 21.27 -4.21
CA SER A 4 -3.54 21.19 -5.58
C SER A 4 -4.79 20.32 -5.69
N THR A 5 -5.30 19.81 -4.57
CA THR A 5 -6.49 18.95 -4.53
C THR A 5 -7.27 19.17 -3.25
N SER A 6 -8.60 18.97 -3.31
CA SER A 6 -9.47 18.94 -2.13
C SER A 6 -9.61 17.52 -1.54
N LEU A 7 -8.99 16.50 -2.16
CA LEU A 7 -9.06 15.13 -1.68
C LEU A 7 -8.04 14.90 -0.57
N PRO A 8 -8.31 13.97 0.37
CA PRO A 8 -7.32 13.52 1.34
C PRO A 8 -6.08 12.96 0.63
N VAL A 9 -4.90 13.42 1.04
CA VAL A 9 -3.62 12.96 0.47
C VAL A 9 -2.90 12.07 1.47
N THR A 10 -2.47 10.90 1.01
CA THR A 10 -1.58 10.00 1.76
C THR A 10 -0.22 9.93 1.06
N ALA A 11 0.85 9.72 1.83
CA ALA A 11 2.21 9.62 1.33
C ALA A 11 2.78 8.22 1.49
N ASP A 12 3.58 7.77 0.52
CA ASP A 12 4.47 6.63 0.73
C ASP A 12 5.79 7.17 1.29
N LEU A 13 6.12 6.74 2.50
CA LEU A 13 7.28 7.22 3.25
C LEU A 13 8.30 6.11 3.54
N GLU A 14 8.25 5.03 2.78
CA GLU A 14 9.16 3.89 2.89
C GLU A 14 9.26 3.37 4.33
N GLY A 15 10.48 3.13 4.86
CA GLY A 15 10.71 2.75 6.26
C GLY A 15 10.74 3.93 7.24
N GLY A 16 10.41 5.15 6.80
CA GLY A 16 10.36 6.36 7.63
C GLY A 16 11.70 7.10 7.75
N TYR A 17 12.66 6.85 6.86
CA TYR A 17 13.94 7.58 6.72
C TYR A 17 14.71 7.75 8.05
N GLY A 18 14.83 6.68 8.83
CA GLY A 18 15.56 6.63 10.10
C GLY A 18 14.73 7.01 11.33
N ASN A 19 13.78 7.94 11.23
CA ASN A 19 12.84 8.27 12.30
C ASN A 19 11.42 8.45 11.74
N ALA A 20 10.66 7.36 11.72
CA ALA A 20 9.34 7.33 11.10
C ALA A 20 8.33 8.28 11.77
N ALA A 21 8.37 8.42 13.10
CA ALA A 21 7.49 9.34 13.82
C ALA A 21 7.75 10.80 13.43
N GLU A 22 9.02 11.22 13.36
CA GLU A 22 9.38 12.57 12.92
C GLU A 22 9.06 12.79 11.44
N THR A 23 9.26 11.79 10.59
CA THR A 23 8.90 11.87 9.16
C THR A 23 7.39 12.06 8.98
N VAL A 24 6.58 11.30 9.72
CA VAL A 24 5.11 11.45 9.70
C VAL A 24 4.69 12.81 10.26
N ARG A 25 5.28 13.27 11.36
CA ARG A 25 5.03 14.61 11.90
C ARG A 25 5.24 15.71 10.86
N ARG A 26 6.35 15.64 10.10
CA ARG A 26 6.62 16.60 9.00
C ARG A 26 5.63 16.47 7.85
N ALA A 27 5.22 15.24 7.51
CA ALA A 27 4.21 15.01 6.48
C ALA A 27 2.84 15.59 6.87
N ILE A 28 2.45 15.46 8.14
CA ILE A 28 1.24 16.09 8.69
C ILE A 28 1.33 17.61 8.59
N GLY A 29 2.48 18.20 8.88
CA GLY A 29 2.71 19.65 8.80
C GLY A 29 2.52 20.24 7.40
N VAL A 30 2.55 19.42 6.35
CA VAL A 30 2.22 19.83 4.96
C VAL A 30 0.84 19.36 4.50
N GLY A 31 0.00 18.81 5.41
CA GLY A 31 -1.39 18.45 5.19
C GLY A 31 -1.61 17.00 4.71
N VAL A 32 -0.65 16.10 4.89
CA VAL A 32 -0.83 14.65 4.66
C VAL A 32 -1.64 14.07 5.82
N VAL A 33 -2.66 13.25 5.50
CA VAL A 33 -3.58 12.65 6.48
C VAL A 33 -3.41 11.13 6.65
N GLY A 34 -2.41 10.55 6.00
CA GLY A 34 -2.09 9.13 6.12
C GLY A 34 -0.78 8.79 5.42
N ALA A 35 -0.18 7.66 5.76
CA ALA A 35 1.06 7.22 5.13
C ALA A 35 1.17 5.70 5.05
N ASN A 36 1.94 5.21 4.06
CA ASN A 36 2.52 3.88 4.11
C ASN A 36 3.86 3.96 4.84
N ILE A 37 4.08 3.08 5.81
CA ILE A 37 5.38 2.86 6.44
C ILE A 37 5.65 1.36 6.48
N GLU A 38 6.78 0.94 5.93
CA GLU A 38 7.18 -0.46 5.85
C GLU A 38 8.08 -0.89 7.02
N ASP A 39 7.95 -2.16 7.39
CA ASP A 39 8.68 -2.73 8.53
C ASP A 39 10.11 -3.18 8.19
N GLN A 40 10.43 -3.37 6.90
CA GLN A 40 11.73 -3.86 6.44
C GLN A 40 12.18 -5.15 7.16
N MET A 41 11.21 -5.96 7.59
CA MET A 41 11.43 -7.18 8.38
C MET A 41 12.24 -6.98 9.67
N LYS A 42 12.22 -5.77 10.27
CA LYS A 42 12.73 -5.54 11.63
C LYS A 42 12.10 -6.52 12.63
N PRO A 43 12.72 -6.76 13.78
CA PRO A 43 12.06 -7.52 14.86
C PRO A 43 10.64 -7.01 15.12
N VAL A 44 9.68 -7.90 15.30
CA VAL A 44 8.25 -7.54 15.41
C VAL A 44 8.01 -6.48 16.49
N ALA A 45 8.66 -6.63 17.64
CA ALA A 45 8.55 -5.68 18.75
C ALA A 45 9.08 -4.28 18.38
N ASP A 46 10.12 -4.19 17.54
CA ASP A 46 10.68 -2.91 17.11
C ASP A 46 9.76 -2.22 16.08
N ALA A 47 9.20 -3.00 15.16
CA ALA A 47 8.22 -2.50 14.20
C ALA A 47 6.93 -2.05 14.89
N ALA A 48 6.43 -2.80 15.88
CA ALA A 48 5.26 -2.40 16.66
C ALA A 48 5.52 -1.10 17.46
N ARG A 49 6.71 -0.96 18.09
CA ARG A 49 7.08 0.31 18.75
C ARG A 49 7.16 1.49 17.75
N GLN A 50 7.63 1.24 16.54
CA GLN A 50 7.63 2.27 15.49
C GLN A 50 6.19 2.71 15.14
N VAL A 51 5.26 1.76 15.00
CA VAL A 51 3.83 2.05 14.77
C VAL A 51 3.26 2.88 15.91
N GLU A 52 3.47 2.47 17.16
CA GLU A 52 3.00 3.20 18.34
C GLU A 52 3.54 4.64 18.36
N ALA A 53 4.82 4.81 18.07
CA ALA A 53 5.46 6.15 18.03
C ALA A 53 4.87 7.04 16.94
N ILE A 54 4.56 6.48 15.77
CA ILE A 54 3.90 7.19 14.67
C ILE A 54 2.50 7.66 15.08
N MET A 55 1.69 6.75 15.66
CA MET A 55 0.32 7.09 16.04
C MET A 55 0.29 8.16 17.15
N LYS A 56 1.19 8.08 18.13
CA LYS A 56 1.37 9.13 19.15
C LYS A 56 1.80 10.47 18.55
N ALA A 57 2.69 10.46 17.55
CA ALA A 57 3.10 11.68 16.88
C ALA A 57 1.94 12.31 16.11
N ALA A 58 1.12 11.51 15.44
CA ALA A 58 -0.06 12.00 14.73
C ALA A 58 -1.11 12.61 15.68
N GLU A 59 -1.38 11.95 16.80
CA GLU A 59 -2.25 12.47 17.85
C GLU A 59 -1.74 13.82 18.40
N ALA A 60 -0.43 13.92 18.68
CA ALA A 60 0.19 15.16 19.18
C ALA A 60 0.12 16.32 18.16
N GLU A 61 0.13 16.04 16.86
CA GLU A 61 -0.05 17.02 15.79
C GLU A 61 -1.55 17.32 15.50
N GLY A 62 -2.48 16.81 16.31
CA GLY A 62 -3.91 17.07 16.19
C GLY A 62 -4.61 16.27 15.06
N VAL A 63 -4.02 15.19 14.60
CA VAL A 63 -4.58 14.29 13.58
C VAL A 63 -4.76 12.87 14.15
N PRO A 64 -5.65 12.69 15.15
CA PRO A 64 -5.86 11.39 15.80
C PRO A 64 -6.37 10.31 14.82
N ASP A 65 -7.04 10.74 13.73
CA ASP A 65 -7.56 9.87 12.68
C ASP A 65 -6.55 9.62 11.55
N PHE A 66 -5.25 9.84 11.80
CA PHE A 66 -4.21 9.58 10.83
C PHE A 66 -4.24 8.13 10.32
N VAL A 67 -4.33 7.94 9.01
CA VAL A 67 -4.42 6.62 8.41
C VAL A 67 -3.02 6.05 8.17
N LEU A 68 -2.43 5.45 9.19
CA LEU A 68 -1.23 4.66 9.02
C LEU A 68 -1.58 3.33 8.33
N ASN A 69 -1.09 3.14 7.12
CA ASN A 69 -1.13 1.90 6.38
C ASN A 69 0.16 1.13 6.72
N ALA A 70 0.16 0.42 7.86
CA ALA A 70 1.33 -0.27 8.39
C ALA A 70 1.69 -1.45 7.49
N ARG A 71 2.75 -1.28 6.68
CA ARG A 71 3.17 -2.27 5.69
C ARG A 71 4.07 -3.33 6.33
N THR A 72 3.74 -4.59 6.06
CA THR A 72 4.67 -5.69 6.31
C THR A 72 5.34 -6.18 5.03
N ASP A 73 6.64 -6.36 5.08
CA ASP A 73 7.45 -6.89 3.97
C ASP A 73 7.62 -8.41 4.03
N ALA A 74 6.79 -9.12 4.82
CA ALA A 74 6.88 -10.57 5.01
C ALA A 74 6.92 -11.36 3.69
N PHE A 75 6.11 -10.96 2.70
CA PHE A 75 6.14 -11.56 1.37
C PHE A 75 7.20 -10.93 0.47
N HIS A 76 7.43 -9.62 0.59
CA HIS A 76 8.36 -8.90 -0.30
C HIS A 76 9.80 -9.32 -0.07
N LEU A 77 10.24 -9.43 1.17
CA LEU A 77 11.57 -9.88 1.56
C LEU A 77 11.64 -11.39 1.86
N GLY A 78 10.51 -12.07 1.89
CA GLY A 78 10.40 -13.52 2.11
C GLY A 78 10.27 -14.36 0.83
N ARG A 79 10.74 -13.87 -0.32
CA ARG A 79 10.53 -14.53 -1.64
C ARG A 79 11.08 -15.95 -1.71
N ASP A 80 12.15 -16.24 -0.97
CA ASP A 80 12.80 -17.54 -0.94
C ASP A 80 12.26 -18.46 0.18
N ARG A 81 11.24 -18.01 0.91
CA ARG A 81 10.58 -18.78 1.98
C ARG A 81 9.35 -19.49 1.46
N ASP A 82 8.88 -20.47 2.24
CA ASP A 82 7.57 -21.06 2.01
C ASP A 82 6.46 -19.99 2.07
N PRO A 83 5.54 -19.94 1.10
CA PRO A 83 4.41 -19.01 1.14
C PRO A 83 3.56 -19.09 2.42
N ALA A 84 3.46 -20.28 3.04
CA ALA A 84 2.75 -20.46 4.30
C ALA A 84 3.47 -19.75 5.48
N ASP A 85 4.81 -19.81 5.51
CA ASP A 85 5.61 -19.10 6.51
C ASP A 85 5.49 -17.59 6.35
N ASN A 86 5.43 -17.09 5.10
CA ASN A 86 5.22 -15.67 4.83
C ASN A 86 3.84 -15.22 5.27
N LEU A 87 2.80 -16.04 5.06
CA LEU A 87 1.45 -15.75 5.53
C LEU A 87 1.39 -15.72 7.07
N ALA A 88 1.99 -16.69 7.73
CA ALA A 88 2.08 -16.73 9.20
C ALA A 88 2.81 -15.51 9.76
N ALA A 89 3.94 -15.13 9.15
CA ALA A 89 4.68 -13.92 9.53
C ALA A 89 3.87 -12.64 9.29
N ALA A 90 3.12 -12.56 8.20
CA ALA A 90 2.23 -11.41 7.94
C ALA A 90 1.12 -11.31 8.98
N VAL A 91 0.53 -12.42 9.39
CA VAL A 91 -0.49 -12.48 10.46
C VAL A 91 0.09 -12.02 11.80
N GLU A 92 1.24 -12.56 12.21
CA GLU A 92 1.91 -12.18 13.46
C GLU A 92 2.19 -10.66 13.50
N ARG A 93 2.84 -10.15 12.47
CA ARG A 93 3.22 -8.74 12.34
C ARG A 93 2.00 -7.84 12.31
N GLY A 94 1.02 -8.17 11.46
CA GLY A 94 -0.19 -7.37 11.33
C GLY A 94 -0.97 -7.24 12.64
N ARG A 95 -1.10 -8.31 13.42
CA ARG A 95 -1.70 -8.26 14.77
C ARG A 95 -0.93 -7.32 15.69
N ALA A 96 0.40 -7.43 15.73
CA ALA A 96 1.23 -6.55 16.54
C ALA A 96 1.09 -5.07 16.14
N TYR A 97 0.91 -4.76 14.86
CA TYR A 97 0.70 -3.39 14.38
C TYR A 97 -0.67 -2.85 14.75
N LEU A 98 -1.72 -3.68 14.64
CA LEU A 98 -3.07 -3.30 15.06
C LEU A 98 -3.14 -3.06 16.57
N ASP A 99 -2.48 -3.91 17.37
CA ASP A 99 -2.37 -3.76 18.82
C ASP A 99 -1.58 -2.50 19.21
N ALA A 100 -0.60 -2.09 18.37
CA ALA A 100 0.15 -0.84 18.52
C ALA A 100 -0.60 0.41 18.01
N GLY A 101 -1.85 0.25 17.55
CA GLY A 101 -2.72 1.36 17.17
C GLY A 101 -2.82 1.65 15.67
N ALA A 102 -2.18 0.88 14.79
CA ALA A 102 -2.39 1.05 13.36
C ALA A 102 -3.85 0.76 12.98
N PRO A 103 -4.51 1.63 12.19
CA PRO A 103 -5.87 1.36 11.74
C PRO A 103 -5.94 0.28 10.66
N VAL A 104 -4.87 0.12 9.85
CA VAL A 104 -4.83 -0.76 8.68
C VAL A 104 -3.45 -1.40 8.54
N VAL A 105 -3.40 -2.68 8.18
CA VAL A 105 -2.19 -3.42 7.80
C VAL A 105 -2.13 -3.56 6.30
N PHE A 106 -0.99 -3.22 5.70
CA PHE A 106 -0.77 -3.34 4.27
C PHE A 106 0.12 -4.53 3.94
N VAL A 107 -0.38 -5.45 3.13
CA VAL A 107 0.32 -6.64 2.64
C VAL A 107 0.48 -6.55 1.12
N PRO A 108 1.58 -5.94 0.61
CA PRO A 108 1.81 -5.77 -0.83
C PRO A 108 2.32 -7.06 -1.48
N ALA A 109 1.44 -8.04 -1.68
CA ALA A 109 1.78 -9.33 -2.25
C ALA A 109 0.70 -9.81 -3.23
N PHE A 110 1.08 -10.78 -4.06
CA PHE A 110 0.09 -11.60 -4.75
C PHE A 110 -0.53 -12.54 -3.70
N LEU A 111 -1.82 -12.33 -3.43
CA LEU A 111 -2.60 -13.15 -2.51
C LEU A 111 -3.79 -13.75 -3.25
N ASN A 112 -3.99 -15.05 -3.08
CA ASN A 112 -5.21 -15.70 -3.51
C ASN A 112 -6.35 -15.44 -2.51
N GLU A 113 -7.57 -15.84 -2.85
CA GLU A 113 -8.76 -15.57 -2.03
C GLU A 113 -8.67 -16.20 -0.62
N GLU A 114 -8.10 -17.40 -0.50
CA GLU A 114 -7.92 -18.09 0.77
C GLU A 114 -6.97 -17.32 1.71
N GLN A 115 -5.85 -16.83 1.16
CA GLN A 115 -4.89 -16.01 1.91
C GLN A 115 -5.49 -14.66 2.34
N VAL A 116 -6.29 -14.03 1.45
CA VAL A 116 -7.02 -12.80 1.79
C VAL A 116 -8.00 -13.06 2.92
N THR A 117 -8.78 -14.15 2.86
CA THR A 117 -9.70 -14.55 3.93
C THR A 117 -8.97 -14.77 5.24
N THR A 118 -7.85 -15.52 5.23
CA THR A 118 -7.02 -15.75 6.42
C THR A 118 -6.55 -14.44 7.06
N LEU A 119 -6.10 -13.47 6.24
CA LEU A 119 -5.64 -12.18 6.76
C LEU A 119 -6.80 -11.33 7.31
N VAL A 120 -7.95 -11.31 6.62
CA VAL A 120 -9.14 -10.59 7.13
C VAL A 120 -9.65 -11.20 8.42
N ASP A 121 -9.69 -12.53 8.54
CA ASP A 121 -10.09 -13.22 9.78
C ASP A 121 -9.12 -12.91 10.93
N ALA A 122 -7.81 -12.78 10.61
CA ALA A 122 -6.79 -12.49 11.59
C ALA A 122 -6.82 -11.03 12.09
N PHE A 123 -7.17 -10.07 11.22
CA PHE A 123 -7.09 -8.63 11.48
C PHE A 123 -8.45 -8.01 11.84
N GLY A 124 -9.52 -8.65 11.45
CA GLY A 124 -10.87 -8.13 11.46
C GLY A 124 -11.24 -7.40 10.15
N PRO A 125 -12.55 -7.23 9.89
CA PRO A 125 -13.03 -6.60 8.67
C PRO A 125 -12.56 -5.14 8.58
N ARG A 126 -12.24 -4.70 7.35
CA ARG A 126 -11.77 -3.35 7.03
C ARG A 126 -10.45 -2.95 7.71
N ARG A 127 -9.58 -3.93 7.96
CA ARG A 127 -8.23 -3.68 8.51
C ARG A 127 -7.11 -4.20 7.62
N LEU A 128 -7.43 -4.77 6.45
CA LEU A 128 -6.46 -5.25 5.47
C LEU A 128 -6.41 -4.34 4.26
N ALA A 129 -5.23 -3.86 3.90
CA ALA A 129 -4.94 -3.22 2.62
C ALA A 129 -4.11 -4.15 1.73
N LEU A 130 -4.38 -4.15 0.44
CA LEU A 130 -3.72 -4.97 -0.57
C LEU A 130 -3.20 -4.14 -1.74
N ILE A 131 -2.41 -4.79 -2.61
CA ILE A 131 -2.05 -4.26 -3.91
C ILE A 131 -2.78 -5.05 -5.01
N ALA A 132 -3.39 -4.35 -5.97
CA ALA A 132 -3.94 -4.94 -7.17
C ALA A 132 -2.83 -5.14 -8.20
N ILE A 133 -2.47 -6.40 -8.41
CA ILE A 133 -1.53 -6.84 -9.43
C ILE A 133 -2.21 -7.93 -10.29
N PRO A 134 -1.64 -8.33 -11.44
CA PRO A 134 -2.23 -9.39 -12.25
C PRO A 134 -2.57 -10.64 -11.42
N ARG A 135 -3.79 -11.15 -11.57
CA ARG A 135 -4.38 -12.29 -10.84
C ARG A 135 -4.86 -12.00 -9.41
N THR A 136 -4.79 -10.78 -8.91
CA THR A 136 -5.50 -10.39 -7.68
C THR A 136 -7.01 -10.62 -7.88
N PRO A 137 -7.76 -11.13 -6.88
CA PRO A 137 -9.21 -11.25 -6.97
C PRO A 137 -9.89 -9.93 -7.37
N PRO A 138 -11.04 -9.97 -8.07
CA PRO A 138 -11.74 -8.76 -8.49
C PRO A 138 -12.06 -7.84 -7.30
N LEU A 139 -12.03 -6.51 -7.51
CA LEU A 139 -12.24 -5.52 -6.43
C LEU A 139 -13.54 -5.75 -5.66
N ARG A 140 -14.63 -6.07 -6.37
CA ARG A 140 -15.92 -6.38 -5.72
C ARG A 140 -15.80 -7.57 -4.76
N ARG A 141 -15.04 -8.59 -5.18
CA ARG A 141 -14.82 -9.76 -4.31
C ARG A 141 -13.97 -9.42 -3.09
N LEU A 142 -12.96 -8.58 -3.25
CA LEU A 142 -12.15 -8.09 -2.12
C LEU A 142 -12.98 -7.26 -1.14
N GLU A 143 -13.91 -6.44 -1.63
CA GLU A 143 -14.86 -5.71 -0.79
C GLU A 143 -15.77 -6.65 0.00
N GLU A 144 -16.34 -7.68 -0.65
CA GLU A 144 -17.17 -8.71 0.00
C GLU A 144 -16.40 -9.49 1.07
N LEU A 145 -15.10 -9.72 0.85
CA LEU A 145 -14.22 -10.36 1.84
C LEU A 145 -13.85 -9.42 3.01
N GLY A 146 -14.14 -8.14 2.93
CA GLY A 146 -13.87 -7.18 4.00
C GLY A 146 -12.52 -6.47 3.91
N VAL A 147 -11.88 -6.43 2.74
CA VAL A 147 -10.66 -5.63 2.49
C VAL A 147 -10.97 -4.15 2.63
N ALA A 148 -10.11 -3.40 3.33
CA ALA A 148 -10.29 -1.97 3.59
C ALA A 148 -9.86 -1.09 2.42
N ARG A 149 -8.76 -1.44 1.77
CA ARG A 149 -8.10 -0.60 0.76
C ARG A 149 -7.38 -1.47 -0.27
N VAL A 150 -7.42 -1.02 -1.52
CA VAL A 150 -6.65 -1.63 -2.60
C VAL A 150 -5.78 -0.56 -3.26
N SER A 151 -4.47 -0.77 -3.23
CA SER A 151 -3.48 0.03 -3.95
C SER A 151 -3.31 -0.51 -5.36
N PHE A 152 -3.13 0.35 -6.33
CA PHE A 152 -2.77 -0.07 -7.69
C PHE A 152 -1.26 0.01 -7.95
N GLY A 153 -0.48 0.58 -7.01
CA GLY A 153 0.96 0.76 -7.17
C GLY A 153 1.31 1.40 -8.51
N PRO A 154 2.31 0.87 -9.24
CA PRO A 154 2.73 1.40 -10.54
C PRO A 154 1.84 0.96 -11.72
N MET A 155 0.78 0.15 -11.51
CA MET A 155 0.02 -0.46 -12.60
C MET A 155 -0.61 0.55 -13.57
N PRO A 156 -1.22 1.67 -13.13
CA PRO A 156 -1.75 2.66 -14.06
C PRO A 156 -0.66 3.32 -14.92
N GLN A 157 0.51 3.57 -14.33
CA GLN A 157 1.65 4.09 -15.06
C GLN A 157 2.18 3.06 -16.08
N ASN A 158 2.30 1.80 -15.70
CA ASN A 158 2.73 0.73 -16.59
C ASN A 158 1.79 0.58 -17.79
N VAL A 159 0.48 0.68 -17.59
CA VAL A 159 -0.50 0.66 -18.69
C VAL A 159 -0.24 1.82 -19.66
N ALA A 160 -0.05 3.04 -19.15
CA ALA A 160 0.22 4.21 -19.98
C ALA A 160 1.55 4.10 -20.73
N LEU A 161 2.61 3.64 -20.08
CA LEU A 161 3.93 3.45 -20.68
C LEU A 161 3.93 2.33 -21.74
N THR A 162 3.22 1.23 -21.50
CA THR A 162 3.08 0.16 -22.50
C THR A 162 2.38 0.68 -23.76
N ALA A 163 1.29 1.41 -23.63
CA ALA A 163 0.61 2.00 -24.77
C ALA A 163 1.49 2.99 -25.52
N LEU A 164 2.29 3.79 -24.82
CA LEU A 164 3.25 4.70 -25.45
C LEU A 164 4.36 3.95 -26.17
N GLN A 165 4.88 2.88 -25.58
CA GLN A 165 5.88 2.02 -26.21
C GLN A 165 5.34 1.40 -27.49
N GLU A 166 4.15 0.80 -27.47
CA GLU A 166 3.51 0.19 -28.65
C GLU A 166 3.31 1.20 -29.77
N LEU A 167 2.86 2.42 -29.46
CA LEU A 167 2.73 3.50 -30.42
C LEU A 167 4.10 3.86 -31.05
N THR A 168 5.13 4.02 -30.20
CA THR A 168 6.47 4.41 -30.66
C THR A 168 7.07 3.34 -31.56
N GLU A 169 6.97 2.06 -31.20
CA GLU A 169 7.42 0.94 -32.01
C GLU A 169 6.68 0.87 -33.35
N GLY A 170 5.37 1.14 -33.35
CA GLY A 170 4.57 1.26 -34.58
C GLY A 170 5.10 2.33 -35.50
N VAL A 171 5.28 3.53 -34.99
CA VAL A 171 5.75 4.67 -35.78
C VAL A 171 7.18 4.47 -36.29
N VAL A 172 8.10 4.09 -35.39
CA VAL A 172 9.56 4.05 -35.73
C VAL A 172 9.92 2.82 -36.56
N ASN A 173 9.39 1.65 -36.20
CA ASN A 173 9.84 0.39 -36.78
C ASN A 173 8.94 -0.08 -37.96
N ARG A 174 7.66 0.32 -37.99
CA ARG A 174 6.69 -0.12 -38.99
C ARG A 174 6.17 1.01 -39.88
N GLY A 175 6.52 2.28 -39.58
CA GLY A 175 6.03 3.44 -40.33
C GLY A 175 4.52 3.69 -40.18
N GLU A 176 3.92 3.23 -39.10
CA GLU A 176 2.50 3.39 -38.81
C GLU A 176 2.18 4.83 -38.40
N GLY A 177 0.96 5.28 -38.67
CA GLY A 177 0.46 6.56 -38.17
C GLY A 177 -0.12 6.43 -36.74
N VAL A 178 -0.61 7.56 -36.24
CA VAL A 178 -1.35 7.59 -34.95
C VAL A 178 -2.66 6.80 -35.13
N PRO A 179 -3.05 5.94 -34.15
CA PRO A 179 -4.26 5.16 -34.21
C PRO A 179 -5.51 6.03 -34.46
N PRO A 180 -6.36 5.70 -35.46
CA PRO A 180 -7.49 6.57 -35.84
C PRO A 180 -8.60 6.66 -34.78
N ASN A 181 -8.62 5.74 -33.83
CA ASN A 181 -9.60 5.66 -32.75
C ASN A 181 -9.07 6.23 -31.41
N MET A 182 -7.92 6.93 -31.45
CA MET A 182 -7.37 7.55 -30.25
C MET A 182 -8.28 8.68 -29.77
N ARG A 183 -8.69 8.61 -28.51
CA ARG A 183 -9.44 9.67 -27.84
C ARG A 183 -8.50 10.82 -27.46
N LEU A 184 -8.80 12.03 -27.90
CA LEU A 184 -8.12 13.22 -27.41
C LEU A 184 -8.63 13.56 -26.02
N LEU A 185 -7.69 13.74 -25.08
CA LEU A 185 -7.98 14.22 -23.72
C LEU A 185 -7.77 15.74 -23.73
N ASN A 186 -8.81 16.48 -23.42
CA ASN A 186 -8.79 17.96 -23.30
C ASN A 186 -8.55 18.33 -21.84
#